data_110067d71a816c560898484ddcd0435c
#
_entry.id   110067d71a816c560898484ddcd0435c
#
_cell.length_a   1.000
_cell.length_b   1.000
_cell.length_c   1.000
_cell.angle_alpha   90.00
_cell.angle_beta   90.00
_cell.angle_gamma   90.00
#
_symmetry.space_group_name_H-M   'P 1'
#
loop_
_entity.id
_entity.type
_entity.pdbx_description
1 polymer ?
#
loop_
_entity_poly.entity_id
_entity_poly.type
_entity_poly.pdbx_seq_one_letter_code
_entity_poly.pdbx_strand_id
1 'polypeptide(L)' 'MDWNRVEGNWKQVKGKVKEQWGKLTDDDLDQISGSREQLEGKIQERYGIERDRVRRDIDDWYGRQTWNW' A
#
# COMPACT_ATOMS: atom_id res chain seq x y z
N MET A 1 11.55 5.64 5.72
CA MET A 1 10.28 4.88 5.76
C MET A 1 10.50 3.54 6.45
N ASP A 2 9.70 3.23 7.45
CA ASP A 2 9.81 1.98 8.19
C ASP A 2 8.68 1.02 7.77
N TRP A 3 8.92 0.28 6.70
CA TRP A 3 7.91 -0.62 6.16
C TRP A 3 7.69 -1.86 7.04
N ASN A 4 8.64 -2.20 7.88
CA ASN A 4 8.47 -3.29 8.84
C ASN A 4 7.29 -3.01 9.79
N ARG A 5 7.10 -1.75 10.15
CA ARG A 5 5.94 -1.34 10.96
C ARG A 5 4.63 -1.50 10.20
N VAL A 6 4.64 -1.17 8.92
CA VAL A 6 3.46 -1.36 8.06
C VAL A 6 3.09 -2.85 8.02
N GLU A 7 4.08 -3.71 7.80
CA GLU A 7 3.86 -5.14 7.76
C GLU A 7 3.32 -5.66 9.09
N GLY A 8 3.92 -5.24 10.20
CA GLY A 8 3.49 -5.66 11.54
C GLY A 8 2.12 -5.14 11.94
N ASN A 9 1.64 -4.07 11.31
CA ASN A 9 0.35 -3.45 11.61
C ASN A 9 -0.59 -3.49 10.41
N TRP A 10 -0.40 -4.46 9.53
CA TRP A 10 -1.12 -4.51 8.25
C TRP A 10 -2.64 -4.44 8.40
N LYS A 11 -3.18 -5.09 9.40
CA LYS A 11 -4.62 -5.09 9.64
C LYS A 11 -5.18 -3.67 9.78
N GLN A 12 -4.41 -2.77 10.41
CA GLN A 12 -4.80 -1.36 10.55
C GLN A 12 -4.47 -0.57 9.28
N VAL A 13 -3.33 -0.87 8.66
CA VAL A 13 -2.85 -0.11 7.51
C VAL A 13 -3.67 -0.39 6.26
N LYS A 14 -4.21 -1.60 6.10
CA LYS A 14 -4.93 -1.95 4.87
C LYS A 14 -6.13 -1.05 4.60
N GLY A 15 -6.78 -0.54 5.64
CA GLY A 15 -7.88 0.42 5.48
C GLY A 15 -7.41 1.73 4.85
N LYS A 16 -6.24 2.21 5.27
CA LYS A 16 -5.64 3.42 4.70
C LYS A 16 -5.20 3.21 3.25
N VAL A 17 -4.68 2.02 2.95
CA VAL A 17 -4.29 1.66 1.59
C VAL A 17 -5.50 1.63 0.68
N LYS A 18 -6.59 1.02 1.11
CA LYS A 18 -7.82 0.95 0.33
C LYS A 18 -8.43 2.33 0.11
N GLU A 19 -8.32 3.20 1.08
CA GLU A 19 -8.80 4.58 0.97
C GLU A 19 -8.04 5.33 -0.13
N GLN A 20 -6.73 5.13 -0.22
CA GLN A 20 -5.89 5.77 -1.24
C GLN A 20 -6.04 5.09 -2.61
N TRP A 21 -6.09 3.77 -2.64
CA TRP A 21 -6.16 2.99 -3.88
C TRP A 21 -7.44 2.15 -3.89
N GLY A 22 -8.56 2.82 -4.18
CA GLY A 22 -9.89 2.22 -4.11
C GLY A 22 -10.14 1.08 -5.09
N LYS A 23 -9.31 0.95 -6.14
CA LYS A 23 -9.43 -0.16 -7.09
C LYS A 23 -8.91 -1.48 -6.54
N LEU A 24 -8.15 -1.45 -5.44
CA LEU A 24 -7.70 -2.68 -4.80
C LEU A 24 -8.87 -3.31 -4.04
N THR A 25 -9.03 -4.62 -4.21
CA THR A 25 -10.09 -5.36 -3.51
C THR A 25 -9.60 -5.83 -2.15
N ASP A 26 -10.52 -6.27 -1.30
CA ASP A 26 -10.14 -6.86 -0.01
C ASP A 26 -9.25 -8.09 -0.20
N ASP A 27 -9.54 -8.90 -1.22
CA ASP A 27 -8.69 -10.05 -1.56
C ASP A 27 -7.28 -9.61 -1.93
N ASP A 28 -7.16 -8.53 -2.71
CA ASP A 28 -5.86 -7.97 -3.07
C ASP A 28 -5.07 -7.57 -1.81
N LEU A 29 -5.75 -6.90 -0.89
CA LEU A 29 -5.12 -6.45 0.36
C LEU A 29 -4.69 -7.61 1.23
N ASP A 30 -5.48 -8.67 1.29
CA ASP A 30 -5.14 -9.87 2.04
C ASP A 30 -3.92 -10.58 1.43
N GLN A 31 -3.84 -10.62 0.10
CA GLN A 31 -2.68 -11.19 -0.60
C GLN A 31 -1.41 -10.37 -0.38
N ILE A 32 -1.54 -9.04 -0.35
CA ILE A 32 -0.41 -8.14 -0.09
C ILE A 32 0.18 -8.39 1.30
N SER A 33 -0.68 -8.53 2.30
CA SER A 33 -0.29 -8.88 3.68
C SER A 33 0.92 -8.07 4.20
N GLY A 34 0.96 -6.78 3.88
CA GLY A 34 2.01 -5.89 4.35
C GLY A 34 3.29 -5.86 3.50
N SER A 35 3.37 -6.66 2.45
CA SER A 35 4.54 -6.66 1.57
C SER A 35 4.49 -5.46 0.62
N ARG A 36 5.50 -4.59 0.69
CA ARG A 36 5.59 -3.44 -0.21
C ARG A 36 5.67 -3.86 -1.68
N GLU A 37 6.44 -4.90 -1.96
CA GLU A 37 6.59 -5.40 -3.33
C GLU A 37 5.26 -5.88 -3.90
N GLN A 38 4.49 -6.60 -3.10
CA GLN A 38 3.16 -7.06 -3.48
C GLN A 38 2.21 -5.89 -3.70
N LEU A 39 2.28 -4.89 -2.82
CA LEU A 39 1.46 -3.68 -2.97
C LEU A 39 1.79 -2.96 -4.27
N GLU A 40 3.07 -2.79 -4.59
CA GLU A 40 3.51 -2.19 -5.85
C GLU A 40 2.94 -2.94 -7.04
N GLY A 41 3.03 -4.26 -7.03
CA GLY A 41 2.53 -5.10 -8.12
C GLY A 41 1.03 -4.99 -8.30
N LYS A 42 0.27 -4.99 -7.22
CA LYS A 42 -1.19 -4.87 -7.29
C LYS A 42 -1.62 -3.50 -7.81
N ILE A 43 -0.97 -2.44 -7.37
CA ILE A 43 -1.27 -1.09 -7.88
C ILE A 43 -0.97 -1.01 -9.39
N GLN A 44 0.17 -1.55 -9.82
CA GLN A 44 0.50 -1.59 -11.25
C GLN A 44 -0.57 -2.33 -12.05
N GLU A 45 -1.02 -3.47 -11.54
CA GLU A 45 -2.01 -4.30 -12.20
C GLU A 45 -3.35 -3.58 -12.32
N ARG A 46 -3.80 -2.96 -11.24
CA ARG A 46 -5.14 -2.36 -11.18
C ARG A 46 -5.21 -0.98 -11.85
N TYR A 47 -4.12 -0.23 -11.84
CA TYR A 47 -4.09 1.15 -12.36
C TYR A 47 -3.34 1.29 -13.67
N GLY A 48 -2.59 0.28 -14.08
CA GLY A 48 -1.86 0.32 -15.34
C GLY A 48 -0.75 1.36 -15.40
N ILE A 49 -0.09 1.64 -14.28
CA ILE A 49 0.99 2.61 -14.21
C ILE A 49 2.33 1.93 -13.95
N GLU A 50 3.42 2.62 -14.30
CA GLU A 50 4.75 2.04 -14.17
C GLU A 50 5.22 2.00 -12.72
N ARG A 51 6.16 1.10 -12.44
CA ARG A 51 6.62 0.84 -11.06
C ARG A 51 7.25 2.06 -10.41
N ASP A 52 8.05 2.84 -11.13
CA ASP A 52 8.69 4.02 -10.55
C ASP A 52 7.67 5.03 -10.05
N ARG A 53 6.60 5.21 -10.80
CA ARG A 53 5.50 6.08 -10.37
C ARG A 53 4.78 5.53 -9.15
N VAL A 54 4.52 4.22 -9.15
CA VAL A 54 3.88 3.56 -8.01
C VAL A 54 4.71 3.76 -6.75
N ARG A 55 6.02 3.59 -6.85
CA ARG A 55 6.93 3.77 -5.71
C ARG A 55 6.86 5.18 -5.15
N ARG A 56 6.85 6.18 -6.03
CA ARG A 56 6.71 7.58 -5.60
C ARG A 56 5.36 7.84 -4.96
N ASP A 57 4.30 7.28 -5.53
CA ASP A 57 2.97 7.43 -4.98
C ASP A 57 2.87 6.82 -3.59
N ILE A 58 3.48 5.65 -3.38
CA ILE A 58 3.51 4.99 -2.07
C ILE A 58 4.31 5.84 -1.07
N ASP A 59 5.48 6.34 -1.48
CA ASP A 59 6.30 7.17 -0.61
C ASP A 59 5.56 8.45 -0.19
N ASP A 60 4.90 9.12 -1.14
CA ASP A 60 4.11 10.31 -0.86
C ASP A 60 2.95 10.00 0.08
N TRP A 61 2.24 8.93 -0.19
CA TRP A 61 1.13 8.51 0.65
C TRP A 61 1.59 8.21 2.07
N TYR A 62 2.68 7.46 2.20
CA TYR A 62 3.24 7.10 3.50
C TYR A 62 3.59 8.36 4.30
N GLY A 63 4.22 9.34 3.66
CA GLY A 63 4.65 10.57 4.32
C GLY A 63 3.50 11.47 4.75
N ARG A 64 2.32 11.32 4.15
CA ARG A 64 1.14 12.13 4.47
C ARG A 64 0.28 11.54 5.57
N GLN A 65 0.51 10.29 5.94
CA GLN A 65 -0.31 9.64 6.95
C GLN A 65 0.11 10.03 8.36
N THR A 66 -0.87 10.10 9.25
CA THR A 66 -0.61 10.24 10.69
C THR A 66 -0.64 8.84 11.29
N TRP A 67 0.53 8.35 11.66
CA TRP A 67 0.66 7.00 12.20
C TRP A 67 0.55 7.02 13.73
N ASN A 68 -0.24 6.10 14.29
CA ASN A 68 -0.49 6.01 15.72
C ASN A 68 0.18 4.80 16.39
N TRP A 69 1.18 4.27 15.74
CA TRP A 69 1.93 3.17 16.34
C TRP A 69 3.16 3.68 17.14
#